data_cdf1676a071cf1e268c9581f71faca60
#
_entry.id   cdf1676a071cf1e268c9581f71faca60
#
_cell.length_a   1.000
_cell.length_b   1.000
_cell.length_c   1.000
_cell.angle_alpha   90.00
_cell.angle_beta   90.00
_cell.angle_gamma   90.00
#
_symmetry.space_group_name_H-M   'P 1'
#
loop_
_entity.id
_entity.type
_entity.pdbx_description
1 polymer ?
#
loop_
_entity_poly.entity_id
_entity_poly.type
_entity_poly.pdbx_seq_one_letter_code
_entity_poly.pdbx_strand_id
1 'polypeptide(L)'
;MPTPLHRVATIGAAVLIGAGGLAACGANDTGSSTDAGSGDGSGGGATIALLLPESATTRYEAFDKPLFEAKVAELCSDCEVAYFNADQDEAKQQEQVASALTQGADVLVLDPVNGAGAGGMIADAQAEDVPVIAYDRFIEGADYYMSFDNNTVGQMQGEALVEAMGDSGGILMLNGAPSDPNAAQFKAGAHSVIDESGLELLSTEYDNPDWSPENAQSYVTDQVNKLGADKIDGVYAANDGQAGGVVAALLGAGVKAADLPPITGQDAELAAVQRIVAGEQTVTIYKPIPIEAETAAEVAVDLALGNEVPTTSVTGVDQSDFEGVTSYIFSPTAVTQDNVGDTVIADGFYTADDICTSAYADACKAAGLQ
;
A
#
# COMPACT_ATOMS: atom_id res chain seq x y z
N MET A 1 -39.01 -44.09 8.98
CA MET A 1 -40.21 -43.95 9.80
C MET A 1 -40.35 -42.51 10.18
N PRO A 2 -41.58 -41.98 10.24
CA PRO A 2 -42.01 -40.96 9.27
C PRO A 2 -42.25 -39.58 9.91
N THR A 3 -42.34 -38.60 9.03
CA THR A 3 -42.91 -37.24 9.22
C THR A 3 -44.27 -37.22 9.90
N PRO A 4 -44.79 -36.08 10.44
CA PRO A 4 -45.75 -35.40 9.59
C PRO A 4 -45.68 -33.86 9.55
N LEU A 5 -46.07 -33.40 8.37
CA LEU A 5 -46.66 -32.12 8.01
C LEU A 5 -47.81 -31.66 8.92
N HIS A 6 -47.96 -30.33 9.09
CA HIS A 6 -49.27 -29.71 9.09
C HIS A 6 -49.30 -28.35 8.42
N ARG A 7 -50.28 -28.22 7.62
CA ARG A 7 -50.76 -27.23 6.67
C ARG A 7 -51.56 -26.10 7.35
N VAL A 8 -51.51 -24.93 6.70
CA VAL A 8 -52.62 -24.08 6.16
C VAL A 8 -53.33 -23.15 7.13
N ALA A 9 -53.32 -21.85 6.79
CA ALA A 9 -54.54 -21.09 6.48
C ALA A 9 -54.22 -19.67 5.96
N THR A 10 -54.72 -19.41 4.79
CA THR A 10 -54.98 -18.14 4.10
C THR A 10 -56.17 -17.43 4.67
N ILE A 11 -56.29 -16.07 4.46
CA ILE A 11 -57.48 -15.20 4.32
C ILE A 11 -56.91 -13.77 4.48
N GLY A 12 -57.08 -12.73 3.65
CA GLY A 12 -58.04 -12.42 2.64
C GLY A 12 -58.21 -10.90 2.59
N ALA A 13 -58.14 -10.35 1.44
CA ALA A 13 -58.43 -9.03 0.88
C ALA A 13 -59.18 -7.97 1.71
N ALA A 14 -58.81 -6.68 1.45
CA ALA A 14 -59.81 -5.62 1.18
C ALA A 14 -59.15 -4.42 0.47
N VAL A 15 -59.67 -4.12 -0.68
CA VAL A 15 -59.51 -2.96 -1.56
C VAL A 15 -60.29 -1.80 -1.01
N LEU A 16 -59.77 -0.58 -1.06
CA LEU A 16 -60.58 0.63 -1.11
C LEU A 16 -59.92 1.71 -2.00
N ILE A 17 -60.60 1.95 -3.10
CA ILE A 17 -60.44 2.98 -4.11
C ILE A 17 -60.99 4.31 -3.58
N GLY A 18 -60.25 5.40 -3.78
CA GLY A 18 -60.79 6.75 -3.57
C GLY A 18 -60.24 7.70 -4.62
N ALA A 19 -61.02 7.96 -5.63
CA ALA A 19 -60.77 8.91 -6.72
C ALA A 19 -61.35 10.31 -6.39
N GLY A 20 -60.74 11.32 -7.00
CA GLY A 20 -61.34 12.65 -7.16
C GLY A 20 -60.33 13.79 -6.88
N GLY A 21 -60.00 14.58 -7.86
CA GLY A 21 -60.60 15.65 -8.48
C GLY A 21 -59.66 16.48 -9.34
N LEU A 22 -60.03 16.62 -10.57
CA LEU A 22 -59.50 17.57 -11.56
C LEU A 22 -59.96 19.01 -11.24
N ALA A 23 -59.09 19.97 -11.43
CA ALA A 23 -59.50 21.32 -11.82
C ALA A 23 -58.44 21.88 -12.78
N ALA A 24 -58.91 22.27 -13.93
CA ALA A 24 -58.20 22.78 -15.08
C ALA A 24 -58.29 24.31 -15.19
N CYS A 25 -57.42 24.82 -16.04
CA CYS A 25 -57.52 26.04 -16.85
C CYS A 25 -56.87 27.34 -16.33
N GLY A 26 -56.02 27.82 -17.20
CA GLY A 26 -55.67 29.23 -17.36
C GLY A 26 -54.47 29.41 -18.31
N ALA A 27 -54.79 29.70 -19.58
CA ALA A 27 -53.85 29.87 -20.66
C ALA A 27 -53.28 31.28 -20.78
N ASN A 28 -52.18 31.39 -21.48
CA ASN A 28 -51.61 32.53 -22.26
C ASN A 28 -50.74 33.52 -21.47
N ASP A 29 -49.50 33.81 -21.87
CA ASP A 29 -49.01 34.42 -23.09
C ASP A 29 -47.47 34.43 -23.20
N THR A 30 -47.00 34.41 -24.39
CA THR A 30 -45.70 34.64 -24.99
C THR A 30 -44.62 35.42 -24.23
N GLY A 31 -43.39 34.89 -24.28
CA GLY A 31 -42.15 35.60 -24.00
C GLY A 31 -40.93 34.72 -24.18
N SER A 32 -40.38 34.71 -25.40
CA SER A 32 -39.11 34.09 -25.76
C SER A 32 -37.95 34.70 -24.95
N SER A 33 -37.20 33.85 -24.30
CA SER A 33 -35.76 34.04 -24.09
C SER A 33 -35.14 32.70 -23.78
N THR A 34 -34.32 32.22 -24.68
CA THR A 34 -33.35 31.15 -24.50
C THR A 34 -32.37 31.56 -23.41
N ASP A 35 -32.48 30.94 -22.26
CA ASP A 35 -31.38 30.90 -21.32
C ASP A 35 -31.05 29.42 -21.13
N ALA A 36 -29.81 29.07 -21.54
CA ALA A 36 -29.21 27.79 -21.30
C ALA A 36 -29.20 27.56 -19.78
N GLY A 37 -29.94 26.59 -19.34
CA GLY A 37 -29.97 26.20 -17.95
C GLY A 37 -28.57 25.80 -17.53
N SER A 38 -27.97 26.64 -16.70
CA SER A 38 -26.90 26.21 -15.79
C SER A 38 -27.44 25.04 -15.02
N GLY A 39 -26.79 23.90 -15.15
CA GLY A 39 -27.01 22.79 -14.27
C GLY A 39 -26.77 23.28 -12.85
N ASP A 40 -27.81 23.20 -12.06
CA ASP A 40 -27.73 23.39 -10.61
C ASP A 40 -26.89 22.23 -10.09
N GLY A 41 -25.57 22.47 -9.97
CA GLY A 41 -24.67 21.57 -9.25
C GLY A 41 -25.18 21.53 -7.82
N SER A 42 -25.88 20.47 -7.46
CA SER A 42 -26.13 20.15 -6.06
C SER A 42 -24.76 20.12 -5.38
N GLY A 43 -24.51 21.07 -4.46
CA GLY A 43 -23.30 21.12 -3.66
C GLY A 43 -23.25 19.96 -2.66
N GLY A 44 -23.11 18.76 -3.15
CA GLY A 44 -22.60 17.61 -2.42
C GLY A 44 -21.13 17.48 -2.76
N GLY A 45 -20.27 17.29 -1.77
CA GLY A 45 -18.86 17.03 -2.00
C GLY A 45 -18.68 15.74 -2.79
N ALA A 46 -17.54 15.62 -3.48
CA ALA A 46 -17.18 14.39 -4.20
C ALA A 46 -16.84 13.26 -3.25
N THR A 47 -17.03 12.01 -3.70
CA THR A 47 -16.67 10.79 -2.96
C THR A 47 -15.43 10.16 -3.58
N ILE A 48 -14.36 10.02 -2.82
CA ILE A 48 -13.11 9.39 -3.24
C ILE A 48 -12.98 8.06 -2.52
N ALA A 49 -12.90 6.95 -3.23
CA ALA A 49 -12.72 5.64 -2.61
C ALA A 49 -11.22 5.33 -2.49
N LEU A 50 -10.74 5.11 -1.26
CA LEU A 50 -9.40 4.62 -0.97
C LEU A 50 -9.48 3.12 -0.64
N LEU A 51 -8.89 2.28 -1.49
CA LEU A 51 -8.93 0.83 -1.38
C LEU A 51 -7.51 0.27 -1.20
N LEU A 52 -7.18 -0.14 0.02
CA LEU A 52 -5.87 -0.67 0.37
C LEU A 52 -5.86 -2.21 0.45
N PRO A 53 -4.72 -2.88 0.17
CA PRO A 53 -4.69 -4.32 -0.04
C PRO A 53 -4.73 -5.14 1.24
N GLU A 54 -4.07 -4.65 2.31
CA GLU A 54 -3.86 -5.44 3.52
C GLU A 54 -3.42 -4.57 4.71
N SER A 55 -3.24 -5.16 5.88
CA SER A 55 -2.88 -4.48 7.13
C SER A 55 -1.68 -5.10 7.85
N ALA A 56 -1.04 -6.15 7.27
CA ALA A 56 0.14 -6.78 7.83
C ALA A 56 1.37 -5.87 7.71
N THR A 57 1.49 -5.15 6.58
CA THR A 57 2.48 -4.09 6.38
C THR A 57 1.96 -2.82 7.06
N THR A 58 2.70 -2.33 8.06
CA THR A 58 2.19 -1.30 8.99
C THR A 58 1.94 0.06 8.34
N ARG A 59 2.60 0.37 7.19
CA ARG A 59 2.49 1.66 6.50
C ARG A 59 1.04 2.04 6.19
N TYR A 60 0.24 1.10 5.71
CA TYR A 60 -1.11 1.37 5.19
C TYR A 60 -2.04 2.03 6.21
N GLU A 61 -2.10 1.49 7.43
CA GLU A 61 -2.95 2.05 8.49
C GLU A 61 -2.26 3.17 9.27
N ALA A 62 -0.92 3.16 9.38
CA ALA A 62 -0.19 4.14 10.15
C ALA A 62 0.07 5.44 9.40
N PHE A 63 0.21 5.39 8.07
CA PHE A 63 0.64 6.53 7.26
C PHE A 63 -0.25 6.75 6.03
N ASP A 64 -0.35 5.79 5.10
CA ASP A 64 -1.02 6.00 3.81
C ASP A 64 -2.43 6.54 3.99
N LYS A 65 -3.27 5.83 4.73
CA LYS A 65 -4.65 6.23 5.00
C LYS A 65 -4.76 7.59 5.70
N PRO A 66 -4.17 7.81 6.89
CA PRO A 66 -4.36 9.07 7.61
C PRO A 66 -3.77 10.28 6.88
N LEU A 67 -2.68 10.13 6.13
CA LEU A 67 -2.09 11.20 5.34
C LEU A 67 -2.96 11.54 4.14
N PHE A 68 -3.46 10.52 3.43
CA PHE A 68 -4.39 10.70 2.33
C PHE A 68 -5.68 11.40 2.79
N GLU A 69 -6.33 10.90 3.85
CA GLU A 69 -7.56 11.48 4.42
C GLU A 69 -7.34 12.94 4.86
N ALA A 70 -6.21 13.22 5.52
CA ALA A 70 -5.89 14.58 5.97
C ALA A 70 -5.69 15.54 4.79
N LYS A 71 -5.00 15.09 3.72
CA LYS A 71 -4.75 15.90 2.54
C LYS A 71 -6.02 16.16 1.74
N VAL A 72 -6.89 15.16 1.57
CA VAL A 72 -8.22 15.35 0.95
C VAL A 72 -9.03 16.37 1.74
N ALA A 73 -9.07 16.27 3.07
CA ALA A 73 -9.81 17.23 3.91
C ALA A 73 -9.23 18.65 3.84
N GLU A 74 -7.91 18.81 3.65
CA GLU A 74 -7.24 20.08 3.44
C GLU A 74 -7.67 20.73 2.10
N LEU A 75 -7.70 19.94 1.02
CA LEU A 75 -7.93 20.41 -0.34
C LEU A 75 -9.43 20.57 -0.66
N CYS A 76 -10.28 19.71 -0.10
CA CYS A 76 -11.70 19.67 -0.35
C CYS A 76 -12.45 19.31 0.93
N SER A 77 -12.89 20.34 1.68
CA SER A 77 -13.58 20.16 2.97
C SER A 77 -14.93 19.43 2.86
N ASP A 78 -15.54 19.43 1.69
CA ASP A 78 -16.84 18.82 1.41
C ASP A 78 -16.72 17.46 0.73
N CYS A 79 -15.48 17.00 0.41
CA CYS A 79 -15.22 15.68 -0.14
C CYS A 79 -15.23 14.62 0.96
N GLU A 80 -15.72 13.42 0.63
CA GLU A 80 -15.73 12.26 1.52
C GLU A 80 -14.74 11.22 1.04
N VAL A 81 -13.95 10.63 1.96
CA VAL A 81 -13.10 9.47 1.68
C VAL A 81 -13.83 8.21 2.15
N ALA A 82 -14.22 7.36 1.20
CA ALA A 82 -14.75 6.03 1.47
C ALA A 82 -13.58 5.03 1.56
N TYR A 83 -13.23 4.61 2.77
CA TYR A 83 -12.10 3.72 3.01
C TYR A 83 -12.47 2.25 3.02
N PHE A 84 -11.64 1.42 2.36
CA PHE A 84 -11.75 -0.03 2.31
C PHE A 84 -10.37 -0.68 2.51
N ASN A 85 -10.34 -1.85 3.15
CA ASN A 85 -9.15 -2.69 3.25
C ASN A 85 -9.52 -4.14 2.91
N ALA A 86 -8.78 -4.74 2.02
CA ALA A 86 -9.07 -6.08 1.50
C ALA A 86 -8.60 -7.22 2.41
N ASP A 87 -7.72 -6.95 3.40
CA ASP A 87 -7.10 -7.96 4.26
C ASP A 87 -6.45 -9.11 3.44
N GLN A 88 -5.78 -8.74 2.34
CA GLN A 88 -5.11 -9.64 1.40
C GLN A 88 -6.07 -10.61 0.65
N ASP A 89 -7.37 -10.31 0.62
CA ASP A 89 -8.39 -11.10 -0.10
C ASP A 89 -8.80 -10.38 -1.41
N GLU A 90 -8.37 -10.94 -2.55
CA GLU A 90 -8.67 -10.42 -3.88
C GLU A 90 -10.18 -10.37 -4.17
N ALA A 91 -10.94 -11.39 -3.75
CA ALA A 91 -12.38 -11.42 -3.97
C ALA A 91 -13.08 -10.35 -3.15
N LYS A 92 -12.64 -10.13 -1.90
CA LYS A 92 -13.12 -9.04 -1.05
C LYS A 92 -12.83 -7.68 -1.70
N GLN A 93 -11.64 -7.49 -2.28
CA GLN A 93 -11.31 -6.22 -2.94
C GLN A 93 -12.19 -5.95 -4.16
N GLN A 94 -12.49 -6.97 -4.98
CA GLN A 94 -13.45 -6.84 -6.09
C GLN A 94 -14.84 -6.43 -5.61
N GLU A 95 -15.34 -7.03 -4.52
CA GLU A 95 -16.62 -6.64 -3.90
C GLU A 95 -16.57 -5.20 -3.35
N GLN A 96 -15.45 -4.76 -2.82
CA GLN A 96 -15.25 -3.40 -2.32
C GLN A 96 -15.26 -2.37 -3.44
N VAL A 97 -14.61 -2.64 -4.58
CA VAL A 97 -14.68 -1.78 -5.77
C VAL A 97 -16.11 -1.66 -6.28
N ALA A 98 -16.83 -2.77 -6.45
CA ALA A 98 -18.22 -2.75 -6.86
C ALA A 98 -19.12 -1.98 -5.87
N SER A 99 -18.81 -2.09 -4.57
CA SER A 99 -19.50 -1.34 -3.52
C SER A 99 -19.23 0.16 -3.62
N ALA A 100 -17.96 0.57 -3.82
CA ALA A 100 -17.57 1.97 -3.98
C ALA A 100 -18.28 2.61 -5.18
N LEU A 101 -18.27 1.95 -6.35
CA LEU A 101 -18.98 2.40 -7.55
C LEU A 101 -20.48 2.54 -7.30
N THR A 102 -21.13 1.53 -6.69
CA THR A 102 -22.56 1.57 -6.34
C THR A 102 -22.90 2.72 -5.38
N GLN A 103 -21.97 3.09 -4.50
CA GLN A 103 -22.10 4.23 -3.58
C GLN A 103 -21.86 5.58 -4.26
N GLY A 104 -21.47 5.59 -5.52
CA GLY A 104 -21.25 6.79 -6.32
C GLY A 104 -19.87 7.41 -6.08
N ALA A 105 -18.82 6.59 -5.96
CA ALA A 105 -17.45 7.09 -5.93
C ALA A 105 -17.14 7.83 -7.25
N ASP A 106 -16.60 9.03 -7.14
CA ASP A 106 -16.16 9.85 -8.27
C ASP A 106 -14.74 9.49 -8.74
N VAL A 107 -13.93 8.90 -7.86
CA VAL A 107 -12.56 8.42 -8.14
C VAL A 107 -12.26 7.18 -7.31
N LEU A 108 -11.54 6.21 -7.88
CA LEU A 108 -10.96 5.09 -7.15
C LEU A 108 -9.44 5.31 -7.00
N VAL A 109 -8.94 5.25 -5.77
CA VAL A 109 -7.51 5.15 -5.44
C VAL A 109 -7.30 3.72 -4.97
N LEU A 110 -6.72 2.89 -5.83
CA LEU A 110 -6.70 1.43 -5.67
C LEU A 110 -5.26 0.91 -5.61
N ASP A 111 -4.89 0.36 -4.45
CA ASP A 111 -3.72 -0.48 -4.30
C ASP A 111 -4.17 -1.96 -4.40
N PRO A 112 -3.84 -2.67 -5.50
CA PRO A 112 -4.42 -3.98 -5.74
C PRO A 112 -3.77 -5.08 -4.88
N VAL A 113 -4.58 -6.00 -4.33
CA VAL A 113 -4.08 -7.26 -3.76
C VAL A 113 -3.37 -8.09 -4.82
N ASN A 114 -3.92 -8.09 -6.04
CA ASN A 114 -3.39 -8.79 -7.21
C ASN A 114 -3.41 -7.86 -8.43
N GLY A 115 -2.24 -7.31 -8.80
CA GLY A 115 -2.15 -6.40 -9.95
C GLY A 115 -2.58 -7.04 -11.27
N ALA A 116 -2.19 -8.30 -11.51
CA ALA A 116 -2.56 -9.03 -12.72
C ALA A 116 -4.07 -9.38 -12.77
N GLY A 117 -4.72 -9.52 -11.59
CA GLY A 117 -6.15 -9.79 -11.45
C GLY A 117 -7.04 -8.53 -11.50
N ALA A 118 -6.44 -7.34 -11.42
CA ALA A 118 -7.18 -6.08 -11.26
C ALA A 118 -7.95 -5.60 -12.52
N GLY A 119 -7.70 -6.20 -13.69
CA GLY A 119 -8.32 -5.76 -14.96
C GLY A 119 -9.85 -5.73 -14.95
N GLY A 120 -10.50 -6.60 -14.18
CA GLY A 120 -11.96 -6.59 -13.98
C GLY A 120 -12.43 -5.34 -13.25
N MET A 121 -11.72 -4.93 -12.20
CA MET A 121 -12.02 -3.72 -11.41
C MET A 121 -11.85 -2.45 -12.26
N ILE A 122 -10.82 -2.41 -13.11
CA ILE A 122 -10.63 -1.31 -14.08
C ILE A 122 -11.80 -1.24 -15.06
N ALA A 123 -12.21 -2.39 -15.62
CA ALA A 123 -13.32 -2.43 -16.59
C ALA A 123 -14.64 -1.97 -15.94
N ASP A 124 -14.90 -2.34 -14.71
CA ASP A 124 -16.09 -1.92 -13.97
C ASP A 124 -16.08 -0.40 -13.71
N ALA A 125 -14.96 0.18 -13.31
CA ALA A 125 -14.80 1.63 -13.13
C ALA A 125 -14.98 2.40 -14.45
N GLN A 126 -14.36 1.93 -15.54
CA GLN A 126 -14.49 2.52 -16.87
C GLN A 126 -15.93 2.48 -17.40
N ALA A 127 -16.71 1.45 -17.07
CA ALA A 127 -18.11 1.35 -17.47
C ALA A 127 -19.00 2.42 -16.80
N GLU A 128 -18.57 2.97 -15.67
CA GLU A 128 -19.23 4.02 -14.91
C GLU A 128 -18.58 5.40 -15.12
N ASP A 129 -17.60 5.50 -16.07
CA ASP A 129 -16.79 6.70 -16.32
C ASP A 129 -16.04 7.21 -15.05
N VAL A 130 -15.68 6.31 -14.12
CA VAL A 130 -14.94 6.62 -12.89
C VAL A 130 -13.44 6.42 -13.10
N PRO A 131 -12.60 7.46 -12.94
CA PRO A 131 -11.16 7.35 -13.10
C PRO A 131 -10.53 6.53 -11.97
N VAL A 132 -9.43 5.82 -12.30
CA VAL A 132 -8.69 4.97 -11.37
C VAL A 132 -7.24 5.44 -11.26
N ILE A 133 -6.79 5.67 -10.03
CA ILE A 133 -5.40 5.86 -9.65
C ILE A 133 -4.89 4.52 -9.12
N ALA A 134 -3.95 3.88 -9.83
CA ALA A 134 -3.18 2.76 -9.30
C ALA A 134 -2.20 3.32 -8.25
N TYR A 135 -2.43 2.97 -7.00
CA TYR A 135 -1.66 3.45 -5.86
C TYR A 135 -0.67 2.37 -5.41
N ASP A 136 0.60 2.74 -5.24
CA ASP A 136 1.74 1.89 -4.91
C ASP A 136 1.96 0.72 -5.90
N ARG A 137 0.96 -0.09 -6.22
CA ARG A 137 1.06 -1.25 -7.11
C ARG A 137 0.45 -0.97 -8.47
N PHE A 138 1.21 -1.28 -9.53
CA PHE A 138 0.79 -1.04 -10.91
C PHE A 138 -0.46 -1.84 -11.30
N ILE A 139 -1.37 -1.17 -12.03
CA ILE A 139 -2.54 -1.78 -12.66
C ILE A 139 -2.57 -1.35 -14.13
N GLU A 140 -2.52 -2.31 -15.04
CA GLU A 140 -2.67 -2.05 -16.48
C GLU A 140 -4.03 -1.42 -16.79
N GLY A 141 -4.03 -0.29 -17.48
CA GLY A 141 -5.24 0.43 -17.88
C GLY A 141 -5.81 1.40 -16.85
N ALA A 142 -5.13 1.62 -15.73
CA ALA A 142 -5.44 2.74 -14.83
C ALA A 142 -5.18 4.09 -15.53
N ASP A 143 -5.82 5.17 -15.08
CA ASP A 143 -5.63 6.52 -15.63
C ASP A 143 -4.32 7.14 -15.14
N TYR A 144 -3.97 6.88 -13.87
CA TYR A 144 -2.74 7.34 -13.23
C TYR A 144 -2.11 6.20 -12.42
N TYR A 145 -0.78 6.30 -12.23
CA TYR A 145 -0.02 5.39 -11.38
C TYR A 145 0.93 6.18 -10.48
N MET A 146 1.02 5.78 -9.21
CA MET A 146 1.93 6.38 -8.23
C MET A 146 2.66 5.28 -7.51
N SER A 147 3.99 5.36 -7.49
CA SER A 147 4.83 4.37 -6.81
C SER A 147 6.26 4.88 -6.66
N PHE A 148 7.11 4.00 -6.18
CA PHE A 148 8.55 4.22 -6.06
C PHE A 148 9.31 3.52 -7.20
N ASP A 149 10.59 3.88 -7.39
CA ASP A 149 11.48 3.10 -8.26
C ASP A 149 11.82 1.76 -7.59
N ASN A 150 10.95 0.79 -7.80
CA ASN A 150 11.00 -0.52 -7.12
C ASN A 150 12.21 -1.36 -7.53
N ASN A 151 12.73 -1.20 -8.76
CA ASN A 151 14.01 -1.82 -9.14
C ASN A 151 15.16 -1.22 -8.31
N THR A 152 15.20 0.10 -8.17
CA THR A 152 16.19 0.77 -7.33
C THR A 152 16.06 0.36 -5.85
N VAL A 153 14.84 0.16 -5.33
CA VAL A 153 14.63 -0.39 -3.97
C VAL A 153 15.34 -1.73 -3.81
N GLY A 154 15.07 -2.69 -4.70
CA GLY A 154 15.70 -4.01 -4.65
C GLY A 154 17.22 -3.96 -4.83
N GLN A 155 17.69 -3.09 -5.74
CA GLN A 155 19.12 -2.87 -5.95
C GLN A 155 19.81 -2.34 -4.67
N MET A 156 19.25 -1.32 -4.02
CA MET A 156 19.79 -0.76 -2.77
C MET A 156 19.84 -1.81 -1.65
N GLN A 157 18.83 -2.67 -1.54
CA GLN A 157 18.84 -3.79 -0.59
C GLN A 157 19.99 -4.76 -0.89
N GLY A 158 20.15 -5.15 -2.16
CA GLY A 158 21.23 -6.02 -2.61
C GLY A 158 22.62 -5.42 -2.33
N GLU A 159 22.82 -4.14 -2.67
CA GLU A 159 24.08 -3.41 -2.43
C GLU A 159 24.41 -3.37 -0.93
N ALA A 160 23.45 -3.03 -0.09
CA ALA A 160 23.67 -2.99 1.36
C ALA A 160 24.01 -4.36 1.95
N LEU A 161 23.38 -5.44 1.44
CA LEU A 161 23.68 -6.80 1.89
C LEU A 161 25.09 -7.22 1.48
N VAL A 162 25.47 -7.03 0.20
CA VAL A 162 26.81 -7.35 -0.32
C VAL A 162 27.87 -6.58 0.41
N GLU A 163 27.69 -5.28 0.65
CA GLU A 163 28.62 -4.44 1.40
C GLU A 163 28.81 -4.94 2.84
N ALA A 164 27.72 -5.22 3.54
CA ALA A 164 27.75 -5.67 4.93
C ALA A 164 28.40 -7.05 5.09
N MET A 165 28.29 -7.92 4.09
CA MET A 165 28.87 -9.27 4.08
C MET A 165 30.31 -9.31 3.56
N GLY A 166 30.82 -8.22 2.99
CA GLY A 166 32.17 -8.20 2.39
C GLY A 166 32.27 -9.08 1.15
N ASP A 167 31.20 -9.14 0.35
CA ASP A 167 31.12 -9.83 -0.95
C ASP A 167 31.37 -11.34 -0.88
N SER A 168 30.95 -12.02 0.20
CA SER A 168 31.06 -13.47 0.33
C SER A 168 30.16 -14.03 1.41
N GLY A 169 29.75 -15.29 1.30
CA GLY A 169 28.97 -16.01 2.29
C GLY A 169 27.63 -16.53 1.77
N GLY A 170 26.97 -17.33 2.61
CA GLY A 170 25.70 -17.97 2.29
C GLY A 170 24.49 -17.16 2.75
N ILE A 171 23.55 -16.91 1.84
CA ILE A 171 22.35 -16.13 2.16
C ILE A 171 21.06 -16.92 1.99
N LEU A 172 20.03 -16.50 2.73
CA LEU A 172 18.64 -16.78 2.40
C LEU A 172 18.05 -15.59 1.65
N MET A 173 17.20 -15.86 0.65
CA MET A 173 16.49 -14.81 -0.10
C MET A 173 14.98 -15.00 0.06
N LEU A 174 14.35 -14.03 0.77
CA LEU A 174 12.92 -13.95 1.02
C LEU A 174 12.35 -12.80 0.20
N ASN A 175 11.63 -13.14 -0.86
CA ASN A 175 10.97 -12.20 -1.75
C ASN A 175 9.57 -11.83 -1.25
N GLY A 176 8.92 -10.87 -1.94
CA GLY A 176 7.57 -10.45 -1.67
C GLY A 176 6.49 -11.37 -2.23
N ALA A 177 5.23 -10.96 -2.08
CA ALA A 177 4.07 -11.70 -2.55
C ALA A 177 4.02 -11.75 -4.09
N PRO A 178 3.86 -12.94 -4.70
CA PRO A 178 3.83 -13.07 -6.16
C PRO A 178 2.63 -12.37 -6.84
N SER A 179 1.58 -12.05 -6.08
CA SER A 179 0.43 -11.28 -6.55
C SER A 179 0.70 -9.78 -6.65
N ASP A 180 1.75 -9.30 -5.96
CA ASP A 180 2.19 -7.91 -5.97
C ASP A 180 3.18 -7.67 -7.12
N PRO A 181 2.86 -6.80 -8.10
CA PRO A 181 3.76 -6.52 -9.21
C PRO A 181 5.10 -5.90 -8.78
N ASN A 182 5.13 -5.18 -7.64
CA ASN A 182 6.35 -4.59 -7.11
C ASN A 182 7.34 -5.65 -6.64
N ALA A 183 6.86 -6.79 -6.13
CA ALA A 183 7.72 -7.88 -5.64
C ALA A 183 8.68 -8.39 -6.73
N ALA A 184 8.19 -8.48 -7.98
CA ALA A 184 9.03 -8.88 -9.11
C ALA A 184 10.12 -7.83 -9.43
N GLN A 185 9.82 -6.54 -9.26
CA GLN A 185 10.76 -5.44 -9.49
C GLN A 185 11.83 -5.40 -8.37
N PHE A 186 11.43 -5.54 -7.09
CA PHE A 186 12.39 -5.66 -5.98
C PHE A 186 13.34 -6.84 -6.18
N LYS A 187 12.77 -8.01 -6.53
CA LYS A 187 13.54 -9.21 -6.82
C LYS A 187 14.55 -8.99 -7.96
N ALA A 188 14.11 -8.42 -9.08
CA ALA A 188 14.98 -8.13 -10.22
C ALA A 188 16.10 -7.14 -9.86
N GLY A 189 15.77 -6.08 -9.09
CA GLY A 189 16.74 -5.13 -8.57
C GLY A 189 17.78 -5.80 -7.67
N ALA A 190 17.38 -6.63 -6.73
CA ALA A 190 18.28 -7.36 -5.84
C ALA A 190 19.19 -8.32 -6.63
N HIS A 191 18.63 -9.07 -7.58
CA HIS A 191 19.41 -9.98 -8.45
C HIS A 191 20.45 -9.24 -9.29
N SER A 192 20.17 -8.01 -9.75
CA SER A 192 21.13 -7.22 -10.51
C SER A 192 22.46 -6.98 -9.78
N VAL A 193 22.46 -7.11 -8.45
CA VAL A 193 23.64 -6.95 -7.59
C VAL A 193 24.11 -8.30 -7.04
N ILE A 194 23.21 -9.09 -6.49
CA ILE A 194 23.55 -10.34 -5.82
C ILE A 194 24.16 -11.36 -6.79
N ASP A 195 23.65 -11.47 -8.02
CA ASP A 195 24.15 -12.42 -9.04
C ASP A 195 25.56 -12.08 -9.53
N GLU A 196 25.98 -10.80 -9.40
CA GLU A 196 27.33 -10.36 -9.77
C GLU A 196 28.30 -10.41 -8.57
N SER A 197 27.82 -10.74 -7.36
CA SER A 197 28.58 -10.80 -6.12
C SER A 197 29.15 -12.18 -5.83
N GLY A 198 29.91 -12.29 -4.74
CA GLY A 198 30.40 -13.55 -4.19
C GLY A 198 29.42 -14.23 -3.21
N LEU A 199 28.17 -13.77 -3.11
CA LEU A 199 27.17 -14.37 -2.24
C LEU A 199 26.56 -15.65 -2.86
N GLU A 200 26.28 -16.65 -2.04
CA GLU A 200 25.72 -17.93 -2.47
C GLU A 200 24.32 -18.16 -1.85
N LEU A 201 23.32 -18.50 -2.68
CA LEU A 201 22.01 -18.90 -2.18
C LEU A 201 22.09 -20.27 -1.48
N LEU A 202 21.75 -20.33 -0.20
CA LEU A 202 21.77 -21.56 0.62
C LEU A 202 20.58 -22.49 0.33
N SER A 203 19.52 -21.95 -0.26
CA SER A 203 18.29 -22.67 -0.60
C SER A 203 17.65 -22.06 -1.83
N THR A 204 16.59 -22.71 -2.33
CA THR A 204 15.67 -22.07 -3.27
C THR A 204 15.09 -20.82 -2.61
N GLU A 205 14.99 -19.73 -3.37
CA GLU A 205 14.36 -18.52 -2.93
C GLU A 205 12.93 -18.76 -2.42
N TYR A 206 12.51 -17.96 -1.48
CA TYR A 206 11.19 -18.05 -0.90
C TYR A 206 10.35 -16.83 -1.32
N ASP A 207 9.35 -17.06 -2.13
CA ASP A 207 8.35 -16.05 -2.44
C ASP A 207 7.27 -16.10 -1.33
N ASN A 208 7.27 -15.10 -0.46
CA ASN A 208 6.31 -15.01 0.65
C ASN A 208 4.91 -14.72 0.08
N PRO A 209 3.89 -15.57 0.33
CA PRO A 209 2.63 -15.48 -0.38
C PRO A 209 1.81 -14.20 -0.08
N ASP A 210 2.06 -13.55 1.05
CA ASP A 210 1.20 -12.49 1.58
C ASP A 210 1.95 -11.40 2.37
N TRP A 211 3.26 -11.27 2.20
CA TRP A 211 4.14 -10.36 2.95
C TRP A 211 4.22 -10.62 4.47
N SER A 212 3.54 -11.65 5.00
CA SER A 212 3.38 -11.90 6.43
C SER A 212 4.72 -12.17 7.13
N PRO A 213 4.98 -11.50 8.26
CA PRO A 213 6.14 -11.78 9.12
C PRO A 213 6.14 -13.23 9.64
N GLU A 214 4.97 -13.81 9.91
CA GLU A 214 4.79 -15.17 10.41
C GLU A 214 5.27 -16.21 9.39
N ASN A 215 4.95 -16.00 8.12
CA ASN A 215 5.42 -16.87 7.03
C ASN A 215 6.94 -16.78 6.88
N ALA A 216 7.52 -15.58 6.96
CA ALA A 216 8.97 -15.39 6.96
C ALA A 216 9.63 -16.08 8.16
N GLN A 217 9.09 -15.92 9.36
CA GLN A 217 9.58 -16.59 10.57
C GLN A 217 9.53 -18.12 10.44
N SER A 218 8.42 -18.66 9.93
CA SER A 218 8.25 -20.10 9.72
C SER A 218 9.29 -20.64 8.74
N TYR A 219 9.44 -19.99 7.58
CA TYR A 219 10.42 -20.38 6.59
C TYR A 219 11.86 -20.37 7.13
N VAL A 220 12.28 -19.28 7.80
CA VAL A 220 13.63 -19.18 8.36
C VAL A 220 13.85 -20.22 9.47
N THR A 221 12.85 -20.48 10.32
CA THR A 221 12.91 -21.54 11.33
C THR A 221 13.17 -22.90 10.67
N ASP A 222 12.51 -23.19 9.56
CA ASP A 222 12.74 -24.43 8.80
C ASP A 222 14.16 -24.49 8.21
N GLN A 223 14.67 -23.38 7.67
CA GLN A 223 16.05 -23.33 7.15
C GLN A 223 17.08 -23.48 8.27
N VAL A 224 16.88 -22.83 9.42
CA VAL A 224 17.75 -23.02 10.61
C VAL A 224 17.78 -24.47 11.06
N ASN A 225 16.63 -25.15 11.10
CA ASN A 225 16.56 -26.57 11.46
C ASN A 225 17.28 -27.47 10.44
N LYS A 226 17.27 -27.09 9.17
CA LYS A 226 17.87 -27.86 8.08
C LYS A 226 19.37 -27.63 7.90
N LEU A 227 19.80 -26.38 8.02
CA LEU A 227 21.17 -25.95 7.69
C LEU A 227 22.04 -25.72 8.94
N GLY A 228 21.43 -25.29 10.03
CA GLY A 228 22.09 -24.69 11.18
C GLY A 228 22.14 -23.16 11.06
N ALA A 229 21.89 -22.45 12.15
CA ALA A 229 21.93 -20.98 12.15
C ALA A 229 23.33 -20.43 11.81
N ASP A 230 24.39 -21.19 12.14
CA ASP A 230 25.80 -20.85 11.89
C ASP A 230 26.19 -20.89 10.39
N LYS A 231 25.30 -21.28 9.51
CA LYS A 231 25.50 -21.31 8.05
C LYS A 231 24.81 -20.14 7.33
N ILE A 232 23.96 -19.41 8.03
CA ILE A 232 23.24 -18.29 7.45
C ILE A 232 24.05 -17.03 7.73
N ASP A 233 24.84 -16.61 6.74
CA ASP A 233 25.75 -15.46 6.86
C ASP A 233 25.04 -14.13 6.56
N GLY A 234 23.89 -14.15 5.87
CA GLY A 234 23.06 -12.99 5.57
C GLY A 234 21.65 -13.37 5.14
N VAL A 235 20.72 -12.42 5.18
CA VAL A 235 19.35 -12.60 4.73
C VAL A 235 18.87 -11.39 3.94
N TYR A 236 18.54 -11.60 2.67
CA TYR A 236 17.71 -10.68 1.94
C TYR A 236 16.26 -10.89 2.38
N ALA A 237 15.69 -9.91 3.02
CA ALA A 237 14.25 -9.84 3.34
C ALA A 237 13.65 -8.66 2.58
N ALA A 238 12.65 -8.92 1.76
CA ALA A 238 12.11 -7.94 0.83
C ALA A 238 11.40 -6.77 1.54
N ASN A 239 10.91 -6.94 2.77
CA ASN A 239 10.36 -5.85 3.57
C ASN A 239 10.67 -5.99 5.08
N ASP A 240 10.36 -4.96 5.85
CA ASP A 240 10.68 -4.86 7.28
C ASP A 240 9.86 -5.82 8.15
N GLY A 241 8.62 -6.12 7.76
CA GLY A 241 7.81 -7.14 8.42
C GLY A 241 8.47 -8.50 8.34
N GLN A 242 8.90 -8.91 7.13
CA GLN A 242 9.66 -10.15 6.93
C GLN A 242 10.99 -10.13 7.69
N ALA A 243 11.74 -9.01 7.68
CA ALA A 243 12.97 -8.86 8.45
C ALA A 243 12.72 -9.10 9.95
N GLY A 244 11.59 -8.61 10.49
CA GLY A 244 11.16 -8.91 11.86
C GLY A 244 10.94 -10.40 12.11
N GLY A 245 10.31 -11.10 11.15
CA GLY A 245 10.14 -12.56 11.18
C GLY A 245 11.48 -13.31 11.16
N VAL A 246 12.43 -12.86 10.32
CA VAL A 246 13.81 -13.40 10.28
C VAL A 246 14.50 -13.25 11.63
N VAL A 247 14.50 -12.05 12.20
CA VAL A 247 15.09 -11.76 13.52
C VAL A 247 14.48 -12.66 14.60
N ALA A 248 13.15 -12.77 14.62
CA ALA A 248 12.44 -13.61 15.60
C ALA A 248 12.83 -15.10 15.47
N ALA A 249 12.99 -15.62 14.27
CA ALA A 249 13.40 -17.01 14.02
C ALA A 249 14.84 -17.26 14.52
N LEU A 250 15.79 -16.37 14.19
CA LEU A 250 17.19 -16.52 14.56
C LEU A 250 17.38 -16.39 16.09
N LEU A 251 16.74 -15.41 16.73
CA LEU A 251 16.75 -15.27 18.20
C LEU A 251 16.12 -16.50 18.88
N GLY A 252 15.01 -17.02 18.31
CA GLY A 252 14.36 -18.24 18.77
C GLY A 252 15.23 -19.48 18.69
N ALA A 253 16.17 -19.51 17.73
CA ALA A 253 17.19 -20.56 17.57
C ALA A 253 18.39 -20.36 18.49
N GLY A 254 18.44 -19.29 19.30
CA GLY A 254 19.51 -19.02 20.26
C GLY A 254 20.65 -18.15 19.72
N VAL A 255 20.53 -17.58 18.52
CA VAL A 255 21.44 -16.54 18.05
C VAL A 255 21.24 -15.31 18.93
N LYS A 256 22.33 -14.68 19.38
CA LYS A 256 22.20 -13.46 20.19
C LYS A 256 21.97 -12.24 19.28
N ALA A 257 21.30 -11.22 19.79
CA ALA A 257 21.06 -9.99 19.05
C ALA A 257 22.34 -9.38 18.43
N ALA A 258 23.43 -9.38 19.19
CA ALA A 258 24.73 -8.87 18.70
C ALA A 258 25.44 -9.78 17.67
N ASP A 259 24.95 -11.00 17.48
CA ASP A 259 25.52 -11.99 16.55
C ASP A 259 24.55 -12.24 15.35
N LEU A 260 23.51 -11.42 15.19
CA LEU A 260 22.60 -11.50 14.03
C LEU A 260 23.36 -11.21 12.74
N PRO A 261 23.14 -11.97 11.66
CA PRO A 261 23.74 -11.69 10.37
C PRO A 261 23.14 -10.40 9.76
N PRO A 262 23.76 -9.80 8.72
CA PRO A 262 23.14 -8.76 7.94
C PRO A 262 21.76 -9.15 7.42
N ILE A 263 20.77 -8.26 7.64
CA ILE A 263 19.37 -8.45 7.25
C ILE A 263 18.87 -7.17 6.58
N THR A 264 18.27 -7.31 5.39
CA THR A 264 17.67 -6.18 4.67
C THR A 264 16.20 -5.97 5.02
N GLY A 265 15.64 -4.86 4.58
CA GLY A 265 14.22 -4.55 4.65
C GLY A 265 13.86 -3.33 3.81
N GLN A 266 12.58 -2.98 3.75
CA GLN A 266 12.06 -1.73 3.18
C GLN A 266 10.80 -1.30 3.93
N ASP A 267 10.35 -0.07 3.70
CA ASP A 267 9.21 0.68 4.24
C ASP A 267 9.53 1.52 5.48
N ALA A 268 10.72 1.37 6.06
CA ALA A 268 11.14 2.08 7.27
C ALA A 268 10.11 1.98 8.41
N GLU A 269 9.57 0.78 8.64
CA GLU A 269 8.66 0.55 9.77
C GLU A 269 9.33 0.92 11.09
N LEU A 270 8.57 1.47 12.05
CA LEU A 270 9.13 1.90 13.34
C LEU A 270 9.96 0.80 14.02
N ALA A 271 9.43 -0.43 14.02
CA ALA A 271 10.13 -1.57 14.61
C ALA A 271 11.44 -1.90 13.87
N ALA A 272 11.50 -1.67 12.56
CA ALA A 272 12.73 -1.86 11.77
C ALA A 272 13.75 -0.76 12.04
N VAL A 273 13.32 0.51 12.09
CA VAL A 273 14.21 1.62 12.45
C VAL A 273 14.79 1.41 13.85
N GLN A 274 13.99 0.91 14.80
CA GLN A 274 14.45 0.54 16.13
C GLN A 274 15.47 -0.61 16.07
N ARG A 275 15.26 -1.66 15.26
CA ARG A 275 16.22 -2.75 15.05
C ARG A 275 17.52 -2.24 14.39
N ILE A 276 17.42 -1.33 13.43
CA ILE A 276 18.60 -0.70 12.80
C ILE A 276 19.42 0.06 13.83
N VAL A 277 18.79 0.90 14.65
CA VAL A 277 19.46 1.63 15.73
C VAL A 277 20.12 0.68 16.72
N ALA A 278 19.49 -0.47 17.01
CA ALA A 278 20.02 -1.52 17.88
C ALA A 278 21.09 -2.39 17.22
N GLY A 279 21.32 -2.30 15.90
CA GLY A 279 22.24 -3.15 15.16
C GLY A 279 21.71 -4.56 14.89
N GLU A 280 20.39 -4.75 14.95
CA GLU A 280 19.68 -6.03 14.73
C GLU A 280 19.15 -6.18 13.30
N GLN A 281 19.17 -5.12 12.52
CA GLN A 281 18.87 -5.05 11.07
C GLN A 281 19.87 -4.09 10.41
N THR A 282 20.29 -4.40 9.19
CA THR A 282 21.38 -3.66 8.52
C THR A 282 20.84 -2.42 7.80
N VAL A 283 19.74 -2.56 7.08
CA VAL A 283 19.18 -1.52 6.23
C VAL A 283 17.67 -1.66 6.16
N THR A 284 16.98 -0.56 6.04
CA THR A 284 15.65 -0.48 5.45
C THR A 284 15.66 0.54 4.31
N ILE A 285 14.90 0.27 3.26
CA ILE A 285 14.74 1.26 2.20
C ILE A 285 13.51 2.10 2.53
N TYR A 286 13.76 3.34 2.89
CA TYR A 286 12.72 4.33 3.15
C TYR A 286 12.09 4.78 1.85
N LYS A 287 10.83 4.54 1.74
CA LYS A 287 9.92 5.10 0.74
C LYS A 287 9.21 6.27 1.41
N PRO A 288 9.37 7.52 0.95
CA PRO A 288 8.71 8.66 1.58
C PRO A 288 7.20 8.64 1.34
N ILE A 289 6.50 7.80 2.07
CA ILE A 289 5.03 7.57 1.99
C ILE A 289 4.22 8.88 2.05
N PRO A 290 4.60 9.91 2.86
CA PRO A 290 3.87 11.17 2.85
C PRO A 290 3.76 11.79 1.45
N ILE A 291 4.84 11.76 0.67
CA ILE A 291 4.83 12.31 -0.70
C ILE A 291 3.87 11.53 -1.60
N GLU A 292 3.88 10.20 -1.53
CA GLU A 292 3.00 9.34 -2.32
C GLU A 292 1.52 9.57 -1.96
N ALA A 293 1.19 9.49 -0.66
CA ALA A 293 -0.18 9.64 -0.18
C ALA A 293 -0.75 11.04 -0.47
N GLU A 294 0.04 12.09 -0.25
CA GLU A 294 -0.38 13.47 -0.52
C GLU A 294 -0.55 13.71 -2.02
N THR A 295 0.36 13.23 -2.87
CA THR A 295 0.23 13.35 -4.33
C THR A 295 -1.00 12.60 -4.83
N ALA A 296 -1.27 11.40 -4.31
CA ALA A 296 -2.47 10.65 -4.66
C ALA A 296 -3.75 11.40 -4.27
N ALA A 297 -3.78 12.03 -3.09
CA ALA A 297 -4.90 12.83 -2.64
C ALA A 297 -5.11 14.08 -3.52
N GLU A 298 -4.02 14.76 -3.93
CA GLU A 298 -4.07 15.91 -4.84
C GLU A 298 -4.69 15.54 -6.18
N VAL A 299 -4.17 14.48 -6.81
CA VAL A 299 -4.68 13.99 -8.09
C VAL A 299 -6.12 13.50 -7.97
N ALA A 300 -6.46 12.78 -6.89
CA ALA A 300 -7.81 12.29 -6.66
C ALA A 300 -8.83 13.42 -6.50
N VAL A 301 -8.48 14.49 -5.76
CA VAL A 301 -9.35 15.66 -5.58
C VAL A 301 -9.53 16.41 -6.91
N ASP A 302 -8.45 16.60 -7.68
CA ASP A 302 -8.57 17.27 -8.99
C ASP A 302 -9.47 16.48 -9.94
N LEU A 303 -9.31 15.15 -10.03
CA LEU A 303 -10.16 14.28 -10.85
C LEU A 303 -11.63 14.32 -10.36
N ALA A 304 -11.87 14.21 -9.06
CA ALA A 304 -13.21 14.19 -8.48
C ALA A 304 -13.98 15.51 -8.68
N LEU A 305 -13.25 16.63 -8.74
CA LEU A 305 -13.83 17.95 -9.00
C LEU A 305 -13.87 18.33 -10.50
N GLY A 306 -13.37 17.44 -11.39
CA GLY A 306 -13.28 17.69 -12.82
C GLY A 306 -12.27 18.77 -13.21
N ASN A 307 -11.24 18.97 -12.37
CA ASN A 307 -10.13 19.87 -12.64
C ASN A 307 -9.09 19.20 -13.55
N GLU A 308 -8.21 20.01 -14.13
CA GLU A 308 -7.03 19.51 -14.85
C GLU A 308 -5.97 19.06 -13.83
N VAL A 309 -5.52 17.79 -13.93
CA VAL A 309 -4.45 17.27 -13.09
C VAL A 309 -3.12 17.91 -13.51
N PRO A 310 -2.40 18.56 -12.58
CA PRO A 310 -1.14 19.22 -12.90
C PRO A 310 -0.06 18.19 -13.27
N THR A 311 0.84 18.57 -14.21
CA THR A 311 1.96 17.72 -14.64
C THR A 311 3.08 17.62 -13.61
N THR A 312 3.11 18.55 -12.66
CA THR A 312 4.01 18.53 -11.50
C THR A 312 3.14 18.59 -10.25
N SER A 313 3.26 17.62 -9.36
CA SER A 313 2.54 17.65 -8.09
C SER A 313 3.02 18.79 -7.19
N VAL A 314 2.27 19.14 -6.16
CA VAL A 314 2.71 20.13 -5.15
C VAL A 314 3.95 19.68 -4.38
N THR A 315 4.25 18.39 -4.38
CA THR A 315 5.48 17.81 -3.83
C THR A 315 6.70 17.98 -4.74
N GLY A 316 6.49 18.47 -5.99
CA GLY A 316 7.57 18.75 -6.94
C GLY A 316 8.02 17.55 -7.77
N VAL A 317 7.24 16.48 -7.78
CA VAL A 317 7.49 15.29 -8.63
C VAL A 317 6.77 15.43 -9.96
N ASP A 318 7.52 15.38 -11.04
CA ASP A 318 7.00 15.50 -12.39
C ASP A 318 6.32 14.21 -12.85
N GLN A 319 5.28 14.36 -13.67
CA GLN A 319 4.67 13.23 -14.37
C GLN A 319 5.69 12.56 -15.30
N SER A 320 5.61 11.25 -15.33
CA SER A 320 6.35 10.37 -16.24
C SER A 320 5.39 9.40 -16.94
N ASP A 321 5.91 8.45 -17.69
CA ASP A 321 5.15 7.35 -18.27
C ASP A 321 5.74 6.03 -17.77
N PHE A 322 4.88 5.17 -17.26
CA PHE A 322 5.23 3.80 -16.88
C PHE A 322 4.27 2.83 -17.58
N GLU A 323 4.79 2.06 -18.52
CA GLU A 323 4.01 1.08 -19.31
C GLU A 323 2.75 1.68 -20.00
N GLY A 324 2.81 2.95 -20.40
CA GLY A 324 1.71 3.65 -21.08
C GLY A 324 0.70 4.31 -20.13
N VAL A 325 0.96 4.30 -18.83
CA VAL A 325 0.13 4.97 -17.82
C VAL A 325 0.86 6.22 -17.31
N THR A 326 0.14 7.34 -17.23
CA THR A 326 0.66 8.58 -16.64
C THR A 326 1.01 8.36 -15.17
N SER A 327 2.27 8.61 -14.81
CA SER A 327 2.81 8.13 -13.52
C SER A 327 3.58 9.21 -12.76
N TYR A 328 3.61 9.06 -11.44
CA TYR A 328 4.50 9.76 -10.52
C TYR A 328 5.36 8.73 -9.81
N ILE A 329 6.67 8.73 -10.08
CA ILE A 329 7.62 7.74 -9.54
C ILE A 329 8.57 8.44 -8.58
N PHE A 330 8.50 8.06 -7.31
CA PHE A 330 9.26 8.66 -6.23
C PHE A 330 10.58 7.91 -5.99
N SER A 331 11.58 8.65 -5.49
CA SER A 331 12.90 8.08 -5.20
C SER A 331 12.97 7.51 -3.81
N PRO A 332 13.43 6.26 -3.65
CA PRO A 332 13.70 5.66 -2.33
C PRO A 332 15.04 6.13 -1.75
N THR A 333 15.23 5.91 -0.43
CA THR A 333 16.46 6.21 0.29
C THR A 333 16.85 5.06 1.21
N ALA A 334 18.09 4.58 1.15
CA ALA A 334 18.60 3.59 2.09
C ALA A 334 18.81 4.20 3.47
N VAL A 335 18.27 3.58 4.50
CA VAL A 335 18.40 3.99 5.91
C VAL A 335 19.19 2.92 6.67
N THR A 336 20.28 3.36 7.24
CA THR A 336 21.20 2.57 8.08
C THR A 336 21.35 3.25 9.43
N GLN A 337 22.05 2.61 10.37
CA GLN A 337 22.32 3.19 11.68
C GLN A 337 22.97 4.59 11.60
N ASP A 338 23.79 4.84 10.57
CA ASP A 338 24.57 6.07 10.44
C ASP A 338 23.73 7.27 9.98
N ASN A 339 22.57 7.07 9.36
CA ASN A 339 21.79 8.15 8.75
C ASN A 339 20.31 8.24 9.17
N VAL A 340 19.88 7.48 10.19
CA VAL A 340 18.49 7.55 10.73
C VAL A 340 18.08 8.99 11.06
N GLY A 341 19.00 9.78 11.66
CA GLY A 341 18.76 11.18 12.03
C GLY A 341 18.54 12.09 10.83
N ASP A 342 19.31 11.87 9.77
CA ASP A 342 19.33 12.70 8.56
C ASP A 342 18.29 12.27 7.50
N THR A 343 17.57 11.19 7.76
CA THR A 343 16.55 10.64 6.88
C THR A 343 15.18 10.67 7.57
N VAL A 344 14.70 9.57 8.13
CA VAL A 344 13.34 9.42 8.67
C VAL A 344 12.99 10.40 9.80
N ILE A 345 13.98 10.88 10.57
CA ILE A 345 13.76 11.93 11.58
C ILE A 345 13.73 13.31 10.93
N ALA A 346 14.68 13.62 10.03
CA ALA A 346 14.74 14.91 9.36
C ALA A 346 13.48 15.18 8.51
N ASP A 347 12.93 14.15 7.87
CA ASP A 347 11.69 14.22 7.09
C ASP A 347 10.43 14.28 7.98
N GLY A 348 10.57 14.09 9.29
CA GLY A 348 9.44 14.09 10.22
C GLY A 348 8.58 12.83 10.14
N PHE A 349 9.06 11.77 9.51
CA PHE A 349 8.37 10.48 9.42
C PHE A 349 8.24 9.84 10.81
N TYR A 350 9.31 9.94 11.63
CA TYR A 350 9.31 9.64 13.07
C TYR A 350 10.01 10.73 13.85
N THR A 351 9.62 10.88 15.13
CA THR A 351 10.39 11.66 16.09
C THR A 351 11.48 10.79 16.74
N ALA A 352 12.51 11.41 17.27
CA ALA A 352 13.51 10.68 18.05
C ALA A 352 12.87 9.95 19.27
N ASP A 353 11.82 10.51 19.87
CA ASP A 353 11.10 9.89 21.00
C ASP A 353 10.33 8.62 20.59
N ASP A 354 9.80 8.56 19.37
CA ASP A 354 9.13 7.36 18.84
C ASP A 354 10.12 6.20 18.70
N ILE A 355 11.33 6.49 18.19
CA ILE A 355 12.38 5.50 17.96
C ILE A 355 13.04 5.12 19.28
N CYS A 356 13.43 6.12 20.09
CA CYS A 356 14.28 5.99 21.25
C CYS A 356 13.49 5.71 22.52
N THR A 357 12.64 4.71 22.51
CA THR A 357 11.92 4.25 23.70
C THR A 357 12.90 3.74 24.76
N SER A 358 12.43 3.49 25.97
CA SER A 358 13.28 2.98 27.07
C SER A 358 14.04 1.69 26.72
N ALA A 359 13.53 0.89 25.80
CA ALA A 359 14.19 -0.35 25.34
C ALA A 359 15.39 -0.06 24.43
N TYR A 360 15.39 1.06 23.71
CA TYR A 360 16.40 1.42 22.72
C TYR A 360 17.28 2.62 23.15
N ALA A 361 17.10 3.14 24.39
CA ALA A 361 17.75 4.36 24.86
C ALA A 361 19.29 4.33 24.74
N ASP A 362 19.92 3.21 25.14
CA ASP A 362 21.38 3.07 25.05
C ASP A 362 21.85 3.01 23.60
N ALA A 363 21.11 2.33 22.72
CA ALA A 363 21.42 2.24 21.29
C ALA A 363 21.25 3.61 20.61
N CYS A 364 20.17 4.33 20.88
CA CYS A 364 19.95 5.69 20.38
C CYS A 364 21.02 6.67 20.82
N LYS A 365 21.47 6.58 22.08
CA LYS A 365 22.58 7.39 22.57
C LYS A 365 23.90 7.08 21.82
N ALA A 366 24.15 5.80 21.54
CA ALA A 366 25.32 5.39 20.77
C ALA A 366 25.25 5.89 19.32
N ALA A 367 24.05 5.92 18.72
CA ALA A 367 23.79 6.44 17.39
C ALA A 367 23.69 7.99 17.32
N GLY A 368 23.79 8.70 18.45
CA GLY A 368 23.74 10.16 18.49
C GLY A 368 22.35 10.76 18.28
N LEU A 369 21.29 10.01 18.51
CA LEU A 369 19.89 10.43 18.33
C LEU A 369 19.28 11.06 19.60
N GLN A 370 20.00 11.06 20.73
CA GLN A 370 19.58 11.64 22.02
C GLN A 370 20.68 12.54 22.58
#